data_64c5d0792c03f733cc533c90ee0e7ba6
#
_entry.id   64c5d0792c03f733cc533c90ee0e7ba6
#
_cell.length_a   1.000
_cell.length_b   1.000
_cell.length_c   1.000
_cell.angle_alpha   90.00
_cell.angle_beta   90.00
_cell.angle_gamma   90.00
#
_symmetry.space_group_name_H-M   'P 1'
#
loop_
_entity.id
_entity.type
_entity.pdbx_description
1 polymer ?
#
loop_
_entity_poly.entity_id
_entity_poly.type
_entity_poly.pdbx_seq_one_letter_code
_entity_poly.pdbx_strand_id
1 'polypeptide(L)'
;YLIVADVTNYTIENASGANVRTDLNNVFAAIQSSNSKSTDLASSQCVAGMPFLNTTTNILKIRNSSNGAFTEIGNIDQANLGLLSKAGGTMTGALLIDNSTSASTPALSFDGDTDLGLFRKSANVMGFSSSGTEQMIFDANGLTLQAQNDLRFADADSSHYVGFQAPATVSSSLTWTLPSADAAVSGYALVS
;
A
#
# COMPACT_ATOMS: atom_id res chain seq x y z
N TYR A 1 -13.13 7.62 38.28
CA TYR A 1 -12.63 8.63 37.32
C TYR A 1 -11.14 8.39 37.19
N LEU A 2 -10.70 7.86 36.04
CA LEU A 2 -9.27 7.84 35.70
C LEU A 2 -8.89 9.29 35.39
N ILE A 3 -8.13 9.94 36.26
CA ILE A 3 -7.52 11.23 35.96
C ILE A 3 -6.39 10.91 34.99
N VAL A 4 -6.56 11.22 33.70
CA VAL A 4 -5.44 11.29 32.77
C VAL A 4 -4.57 12.42 33.23
N ALA A 5 -3.42 12.11 33.85
CA ALA A 5 -2.53 13.12 34.35
C ALA A 5 -1.77 13.75 33.19
N ASP A 6 -1.97 15.05 33.01
CA ASP A 6 -1.17 15.89 32.11
C ASP A 6 0.14 16.27 32.84
N VAL A 7 1.07 15.32 32.90
CA VAL A 7 2.38 15.59 33.51
C VAL A 7 3.32 16.09 32.43
N THR A 8 3.71 17.34 32.55
CA THR A 8 4.63 18.01 31.61
C THR A 8 6.10 17.86 32.00
N ASN A 9 6.36 17.37 33.20
CA ASN A 9 7.69 16.99 33.67
C ASN A 9 7.59 15.85 34.69
N TYR A 10 8.68 15.17 34.95
CA TYR A 10 8.80 14.10 35.96
C TYR A 10 9.58 14.56 37.20
N THR A 11 9.66 15.87 37.41
CA THR A 11 10.30 16.47 38.54
C THR A 11 9.31 16.63 39.70
N ILE A 12 9.71 16.15 40.87
CA ILE A 12 8.95 16.38 42.12
C ILE A 12 9.51 17.61 42.78
N GLU A 13 8.69 18.66 42.86
CA GLU A 13 9.08 19.92 43.44
C GLU A 13 9.12 19.82 44.97
N ASN A 14 10.06 20.59 45.62
CA ASN A 14 10.10 20.70 47.05
C ASN A 14 8.97 21.60 47.54
N ALA A 15 7.93 21.05 48.13
CA ALA A 15 6.71 21.73 48.50
C ALA A 15 6.10 21.17 49.79
N SER A 16 4.88 21.58 50.14
CA SER A 16 4.13 20.96 51.24
C SER A 16 3.89 19.46 50.97
N GLY A 17 3.79 18.66 52.04
CA GLY A 17 3.57 17.21 51.89
C GLY A 17 2.28 16.86 51.12
N ALA A 18 1.28 17.73 51.08
CA ALA A 18 0.08 17.55 50.25
C ALA A 18 0.40 17.74 48.74
N ASN A 19 1.19 18.76 48.40
CA ASN A 19 1.59 19.07 47.03
C ASN A 19 2.54 17.98 46.47
N VAL A 20 3.55 17.58 47.26
CA VAL A 20 4.47 16.47 46.87
C VAL A 20 3.70 15.20 46.60
N ARG A 21 2.68 14.87 47.40
CA ARG A 21 1.84 13.68 47.14
C ARG A 21 1.01 13.83 45.85
N THR A 22 0.52 15.02 45.57
CA THR A 22 -0.20 15.31 44.33
C THR A 22 0.71 15.14 43.11
N ASP A 23 1.94 15.68 43.15
CA ASP A 23 2.93 15.54 42.08
C ASP A 23 3.29 14.08 41.83
N LEU A 24 3.55 13.29 42.90
CA LEU A 24 3.81 11.85 42.79
C LEU A 24 2.66 11.12 42.15
N ASN A 25 1.42 11.36 42.55
CA ASN A 25 0.24 10.71 41.97
C ASN A 25 0.07 11.09 40.50
N ASN A 26 0.37 12.33 40.12
CA ASN A 26 0.32 12.77 38.72
C ASN A 26 1.39 12.06 37.86
N VAL A 27 2.63 11.98 38.37
CA VAL A 27 3.72 11.27 37.72
C VAL A 27 3.36 9.80 37.53
N PHE A 28 2.83 9.13 38.58
CA PHE A 28 2.43 7.71 38.47
C PHE A 28 1.26 7.52 37.50
N ALA A 29 0.29 8.42 37.47
CA ALA A 29 -0.83 8.34 36.51
C ALA A 29 -0.35 8.56 35.07
N ALA A 30 0.62 9.47 34.83
CA ALA A 30 1.24 9.65 33.53
C ALA A 30 2.01 8.38 33.07
N ILE A 31 2.80 7.79 33.95
CA ILE A 31 3.51 6.52 33.67
C ILE A 31 2.49 5.42 33.37
N GLN A 32 1.43 5.27 34.17
CA GLN A 32 0.38 4.25 33.99
C GLN A 32 -0.35 4.42 32.65
N SER A 33 -0.62 5.66 32.23
CA SER A 33 -1.29 5.95 30.96
C SER A 33 -0.37 6.02 29.75
N SER A 34 0.95 5.80 29.93
CA SER A 34 1.96 5.98 28.89
C SER A 34 1.90 7.37 28.24
N ASN A 35 1.64 8.42 29.04
CA ASN A 35 1.50 9.80 28.61
C ASN A 35 0.36 9.99 27.60
N SER A 36 -0.87 9.86 28.01
CA SER A 36 -2.04 10.10 27.16
C SER A 36 -2.66 11.48 27.39
N LYS A 37 -3.16 12.10 26.32
CA LYS A 37 -3.88 13.39 26.35
C LYS A 37 -4.74 13.53 25.10
N SER A 38 -5.74 14.43 25.17
CA SER A 38 -6.62 14.73 24.02
C SER A 38 -5.96 15.53 22.89
N THR A 39 -4.82 16.17 23.17
CA THR A 39 -4.03 16.95 22.20
C THR A 39 -2.56 16.56 22.30
N ASP A 40 -1.85 16.63 21.18
CA ASP A 40 -0.41 16.33 21.16
C ASP A 40 0.37 17.29 22.07
N LEU A 41 1.37 16.75 22.75
CA LEU A 41 2.25 17.53 23.63
C LEU A 41 3.27 18.32 22.82
N ALA A 42 3.60 19.52 23.29
CA ALA A 42 4.68 20.32 22.72
C ALA A 42 6.05 19.67 22.97
N SER A 43 7.08 20.03 22.18
CA SER A 43 8.43 19.48 22.32
C SER A 43 9.06 19.72 23.69
N SER A 44 8.72 20.85 24.36
CA SER A 44 9.16 21.16 25.72
C SER A 44 8.59 20.24 26.80
N GLN A 45 7.54 19.48 26.48
CA GLN A 45 6.85 18.56 27.38
C GLN A 45 7.21 17.09 27.09
N CYS A 46 8.12 16.85 26.16
CA CYS A 46 8.47 15.53 25.66
C CYS A 46 9.97 15.29 25.70
N VAL A 47 10.33 14.01 25.68
CA VAL A 47 11.69 13.54 25.39
C VAL A 47 11.68 12.62 24.18
N ALA A 48 12.81 12.55 23.47
CA ALA A 48 12.95 11.62 22.34
C ALA A 48 12.63 10.18 22.77
N GLY A 49 11.88 9.45 21.95
CA GLY A 49 11.45 8.08 22.23
C GLY A 49 10.26 7.94 23.18
N MET A 50 9.69 9.03 23.69
CA MET A 50 8.54 8.99 24.60
C MET A 50 7.30 8.45 23.89
N PRO A 51 6.64 7.37 24.38
CA PRO A 51 5.36 6.91 23.88
C PRO A 51 4.25 7.88 24.30
N PHE A 52 3.25 8.03 23.45
CA PHE A 52 2.14 8.93 23.68
C PHE A 52 0.87 8.43 22.98
N LEU A 53 -0.26 8.49 23.68
CA LEU A 53 -1.58 8.21 23.10
C LEU A 53 -2.39 9.50 22.98
N ASN A 54 -2.75 9.88 21.75
CA ASN A 54 -3.75 10.93 21.54
C ASN A 54 -5.14 10.32 21.70
N THR A 55 -5.84 10.67 22.77
CA THR A 55 -7.15 10.08 23.13
C THR A 55 -8.32 10.65 22.32
N THR A 56 -8.14 11.72 21.55
CA THR A 56 -9.16 12.23 20.63
C THR A 56 -9.14 11.46 19.31
N THR A 57 -7.95 11.12 18.81
CA THR A 57 -7.77 10.39 17.54
C THR A 57 -7.56 8.91 17.73
N ASN A 58 -7.34 8.46 18.97
CA ASN A 58 -6.97 7.08 19.34
C ASN A 58 -5.68 6.59 18.65
N ILE A 59 -4.77 7.53 18.34
CA ILE A 59 -3.48 7.25 17.70
C ILE A 59 -2.40 7.09 18.77
N LEU A 60 -1.78 5.90 18.78
CA LEU A 60 -0.52 5.65 19.49
C LEU A 60 0.63 6.26 18.69
N LYS A 61 1.49 7.01 19.35
CA LYS A 61 2.60 7.76 18.74
C LYS A 61 3.89 7.55 19.52
N ILE A 62 5.03 7.80 18.89
CA ILE A 62 6.34 7.88 19.54
C ILE A 62 7.00 9.21 19.16
N ARG A 63 7.59 9.88 20.15
CA ARG A 63 8.40 11.08 19.90
C ARG A 63 9.65 10.72 19.12
N ASN A 64 9.92 11.39 17.98
CA ASN A 64 11.08 11.07 17.15
C ASN A 64 12.42 11.38 17.84
N SER A 65 13.52 10.89 17.28
CA SER A 65 14.87 11.02 17.85
C SER A 65 15.36 12.47 18.00
N SER A 66 14.85 13.39 17.19
CA SER A 66 15.16 14.83 17.28
C SER A 66 14.29 15.60 18.28
N ASN A 67 13.33 14.94 18.92
CA ASN A 67 12.28 15.55 19.75
C ASN A 67 11.48 16.66 19.02
N GLY A 68 11.47 16.65 17.68
CA GLY A 68 10.81 17.68 16.85
C GLY A 68 9.34 17.39 16.57
N ALA A 69 8.97 16.11 16.44
CA ALA A 69 7.62 15.68 16.08
C ALA A 69 7.25 14.33 16.69
N PHE A 70 5.97 14.00 16.70
CA PHE A 70 5.49 12.65 16.92
C PHE A 70 5.45 11.85 15.61
N THR A 71 5.90 10.60 15.65
CA THR A 71 5.68 9.61 14.60
C THR A 71 4.50 8.75 15.00
N GLU A 72 3.52 8.62 14.15
CA GLU A 72 2.36 7.77 14.38
C GLU A 72 2.74 6.29 14.22
N ILE A 73 2.30 5.45 15.17
CA ILE A 73 2.48 4.00 15.14
C ILE A 73 1.23 3.33 14.60
N GLY A 74 0.04 3.75 15.06
CA GLY A 74 -1.22 3.21 14.59
C GLY A 74 -2.39 3.55 15.50
N ASN A 75 -3.60 3.24 15.05
CA ASN A 75 -4.82 3.50 15.78
C ASN A 75 -5.16 2.31 16.68
N ILE A 76 -5.32 2.54 18.00
CA ILE A 76 -5.56 1.49 18.99
C ILE A 76 -6.94 0.83 18.89
N ASP A 77 -7.91 1.45 18.20
CA ASP A 77 -9.25 0.88 17.97
C ASP A 77 -9.28 -0.04 16.75
N GLN A 78 -8.19 -0.10 15.98
CA GLN A 78 -8.09 -0.96 14.80
C GLN A 78 -7.30 -2.23 15.11
N ALA A 79 -7.74 -3.35 14.55
CA ALA A 79 -7.00 -4.60 14.62
C ALA A 79 -5.57 -4.40 14.09
N ASN A 80 -4.57 -4.92 14.81
CA ASN A 80 -3.15 -4.74 14.51
C ASN A 80 -2.71 -3.26 14.37
N LEU A 81 -3.36 -2.33 15.10
CA LEU A 81 -3.09 -0.89 15.02
C LEU A 81 -3.28 -0.31 13.61
N GLY A 82 -4.06 -0.96 12.75
CA GLY A 82 -4.18 -0.60 11.34
C GLY A 82 -2.98 -1.01 10.47
N LEU A 83 -2.02 -1.77 11.01
CA LEU A 83 -0.84 -2.25 10.28
C LEU A 83 -1.13 -3.58 9.60
N LEU A 84 -0.65 -3.74 8.36
CA LEU A 84 -0.67 -5.03 7.68
C LEU A 84 0.41 -5.95 8.27
N SER A 85 0.01 -7.15 8.68
CA SER A 85 0.96 -8.17 9.17
C SER A 85 1.94 -8.58 8.07
N LYS A 86 3.24 -8.69 8.39
CA LYS A 86 4.25 -9.24 7.46
C LYS A 86 4.00 -10.70 7.10
N ALA A 87 3.27 -11.44 7.91
CA ALA A 87 2.85 -12.81 7.61
C ALA A 87 1.66 -12.86 6.63
N GLY A 88 1.20 -11.71 6.15
CA GLY A 88 0.00 -11.58 5.34
C GLY A 88 -1.25 -11.34 6.17
N GLY A 89 -2.36 -11.08 5.49
CA GLY A 89 -3.66 -10.81 6.11
C GLY A 89 -4.71 -10.54 5.05
N THR A 90 -5.98 -10.58 5.45
CA THR A 90 -7.11 -10.22 4.61
C THR A 90 -7.40 -8.73 4.76
N MET A 91 -7.40 -8.00 3.66
CA MET A 91 -7.88 -6.63 3.61
C MET A 91 -9.39 -6.63 3.39
N THR A 92 -10.13 -5.91 4.22
CA THR A 92 -11.60 -5.79 4.09
C THR A 92 -12.03 -4.60 3.23
N GLY A 93 -11.06 -3.79 2.76
CA GLY A 93 -11.26 -2.67 1.86
C GLY A 93 -10.33 -2.72 0.66
N ALA A 94 -10.48 -1.77 -0.26
CA ALA A 94 -9.62 -1.67 -1.43
C ALA A 94 -8.16 -1.36 -1.03
N LEU A 95 -7.21 -2.01 -1.69
CA LEU A 95 -5.79 -1.63 -1.64
C LEU A 95 -5.57 -0.50 -2.65
N LEU A 96 -5.33 0.71 -2.17
CA LEU A 96 -4.93 1.83 -3.00
C LEU A 96 -3.39 1.88 -2.99
N ILE A 97 -2.81 1.54 -4.13
CA ILE A 97 -1.36 1.58 -4.33
C ILE A 97 -0.95 2.89 -5.00
N ASP A 98 0.33 3.19 -5.00
CA ASP A 98 0.87 4.41 -5.61
C ASP A 98 0.44 4.57 -7.07
N ASN A 99 0.31 5.82 -7.51
CA ASN A 99 -0.11 6.18 -8.86
C ASN A 99 1.10 6.25 -9.84
N SER A 100 2.00 5.29 -9.78
CA SER A 100 3.11 5.22 -10.74
C SER A 100 2.58 5.02 -12.16
N THR A 101 3.03 5.88 -13.10
CA THR A 101 2.70 5.81 -14.52
C THR A 101 3.84 5.25 -15.38
N SER A 102 4.90 4.77 -14.75
CA SER A 102 6.11 4.29 -15.43
C SER A 102 6.19 2.75 -15.43
N ALA A 103 6.48 2.18 -16.59
CA ALA A 103 6.79 0.77 -16.72
C ALA A 103 8.11 0.37 -16.03
N SER A 104 9.06 1.30 -15.88
CA SER A 104 10.35 1.05 -15.21
C SER A 104 10.25 1.08 -13.68
N THR A 105 9.16 1.61 -13.14
CA THR A 105 8.89 1.69 -11.70
C THR A 105 7.41 1.42 -11.43
N PRO A 106 6.92 0.19 -11.68
CA PRO A 106 5.51 -0.14 -11.47
C PRO A 106 5.10 0.00 -10.01
N ALA A 107 3.85 0.37 -9.77
CA ALA A 107 3.31 0.57 -8.42
C ALA A 107 3.18 -0.72 -7.61
N LEU A 108 3.02 -1.85 -8.27
CA LEU A 108 3.05 -3.19 -7.69
C LEU A 108 4.14 -4.00 -8.37
N SER A 109 5.23 -4.28 -7.66
CA SER A 109 6.41 -4.99 -8.16
C SER A 109 6.93 -6.00 -7.13
N PHE A 110 7.98 -6.71 -7.46
CA PHE A 110 8.65 -7.68 -6.60
C PHE A 110 9.93 -7.09 -6.02
N ASP A 111 10.24 -7.42 -4.75
CA ASP A 111 11.42 -6.88 -4.05
C ASP A 111 12.74 -7.14 -4.78
N GLY A 112 12.90 -8.33 -5.36
CA GLY A 112 14.09 -8.71 -6.16
C GLY A 112 14.01 -8.33 -7.65
N ASP A 113 12.90 -7.74 -8.12
CA ASP A 113 12.66 -7.39 -9.52
C ASP A 113 11.68 -6.21 -9.59
N THR A 114 12.23 -5.01 -9.37
CA THR A 114 11.44 -3.79 -9.16
C THR A 114 10.86 -3.19 -10.45
N ASP A 115 11.23 -3.70 -11.60
CA ASP A 115 10.74 -3.27 -12.92
C ASP A 115 9.82 -4.28 -13.62
N LEU A 116 9.48 -5.38 -12.89
CA LEU A 116 8.43 -6.33 -13.26
C LEU A 116 7.18 -6.03 -12.43
N GLY A 117 6.04 -5.74 -13.07
CA GLY A 117 4.84 -5.49 -12.28
C GLY A 117 3.68 -4.81 -12.99
N LEU A 118 2.79 -4.24 -12.18
CA LEU A 118 1.61 -3.51 -12.62
C LEU A 118 1.76 -2.01 -12.38
N PHE A 119 1.37 -1.19 -13.36
CA PHE A 119 1.36 0.26 -13.24
C PHE A 119 0.11 0.85 -13.88
N ARG A 120 -0.24 2.07 -13.47
CA ARG A 120 -1.35 2.82 -14.07
C ARG A 120 -0.80 3.69 -15.19
N LYS A 121 -0.89 3.25 -16.45
CA LYS A 121 -0.38 4.01 -17.60
C LYS A 121 -1.04 5.39 -17.73
N SER A 122 -2.37 5.44 -17.56
CA SER A 122 -3.18 6.67 -17.58
C SER A 122 -4.54 6.42 -16.90
N ALA A 123 -5.45 7.38 -16.97
CA ALA A 123 -6.83 7.17 -16.52
C ALA A 123 -7.46 5.99 -17.28
N ASN A 124 -8.01 5.02 -16.54
CA ASN A 124 -8.67 3.82 -17.06
C ASN A 124 -7.79 2.89 -17.91
N VAL A 125 -6.43 3.01 -17.81
CA VAL A 125 -5.48 2.16 -18.51
C VAL A 125 -4.50 1.55 -17.52
N MET A 126 -4.49 0.23 -17.41
CA MET A 126 -3.54 -0.54 -16.61
C MET A 126 -2.49 -1.14 -17.54
N GLY A 127 -1.22 -1.02 -17.14
CA GLY A 127 -0.08 -1.59 -17.85
C GLY A 127 0.58 -2.71 -17.05
N PHE A 128 1.17 -3.65 -17.77
CA PHE A 128 2.03 -4.70 -17.27
C PHE A 128 3.43 -4.48 -17.82
N SER A 129 4.41 -4.44 -16.93
CA SER A 129 5.83 -4.27 -17.29
C SER A 129 6.63 -5.55 -17.06
N SER A 130 7.66 -5.72 -17.85
CA SER A 130 8.75 -6.67 -17.61
C SER A 130 10.04 -6.06 -18.15
N SER A 131 11.12 -6.16 -17.38
CA SER A 131 12.41 -5.52 -17.68
C SER A 131 12.25 -4.01 -17.97
N GLY A 132 11.44 -3.33 -17.17
CA GLY A 132 11.18 -1.90 -17.27
C GLY A 132 10.43 -1.46 -18.53
N THR A 133 9.94 -2.39 -19.34
CA THR A 133 9.27 -2.13 -20.62
C THR A 133 7.81 -2.57 -20.55
N GLU A 134 6.91 -1.73 -21.08
CA GLU A 134 5.49 -2.08 -21.20
C GLU A 134 5.31 -3.25 -22.16
N GLN A 135 4.76 -4.36 -21.66
CA GLN A 135 4.51 -5.59 -22.44
C GLN A 135 3.06 -5.68 -22.91
N MET A 136 2.14 -5.16 -22.11
CA MET A 136 0.72 -5.34 -22.31
C MET A 136 -0.05 -4.21 -21.61
N ILE A 137 -1.19 -3.78 -22.19
CA ILE A 137 -2.15 -2.88 -21.53
C ILE A 137 -3.54 -3.50 -21.52
N PHE A 138 -4.32 -3.07 -20.53
CA PHE A 138 -5.76 -3.31 -20.45
C PHE A 138 -6.48 -1.97 -20.35
N ASP A 139 -7.40 -1.70 -21.28
CA ASP A 139 -8.20 -0.48 -21.36
C ASP A 139 -9.66 -0.77 -21.76
N ALA A 140 -10.42 0.28 -22.11
CA ALA A 140 -11.82 0.15 -22.53
C ALA A 140 -12.02 -0.69 -23.81
N ASN A 141 -10.98 -0.89 -24.63
CA ASN A 141 -11.04 -1.68 -25.85
C ASN A 141 -10.61 -3.13 -25.61
N GLY A 142 -10.08 -3.46 -24.45
CA GLY A 142 -9.63 -4.78 -24.07
C GLY A 142 -8.14 -4.87 -23.82
N LEU A 143 -7.55 -5.99 -24.21
CA LEU A 143 -6.14 -6.33 -23.98
C LEU A 143 -5.33 -6.06 -25.25
N THR A 144 -4.26 -5.28 -25.14
CA THR A 144 -3.31 -5.06 -26.22
C THR A 144 -1.92 -5.54 -25.82
N LEU A 145 -1.31 -6.45 -26.59
CA LEU A 145 0.09 -6.83 -26.48
C LEU A 145 0.94 -5.80 -27.23
N GLN A 146 1.99 -5.29 -26.59
CA GLN A 146 2.85 -4.23 -27.12
C GLN A 146 4.01 -4.79 -27.93
N ALA A 147 4.59 -3.99 -28.81
CA ALA A 147 5.89 -4.22 -29.47
C ALA A 147 6.01 -5.61 -30.15
N GLN A 148 4.95 -6.07 -30.81
CA GLN A 148 4.90 -7.38 -31.47
C GLN A 148 5.03 -8.58 -30.49
N ASN A 149 4.68 -8.44 -29.22
CA ASN A 149 4.61 -9.58 -28.31
C ASN A 149 3.55 -10.56 -28.78
N ASP A 150 3.82 -11.84 -28.61
CA ASP A 150 2.95 -12.92 -29.02
C ASP A 150 1.87 -13.24 -27.98
N LEU A 151 0.67 -13.58 -28.42
CA LEU A 151 -0.24 -14.39 -27.62
C LEU A 151 0.08 -15.86 -27.86
N ARG A 152 0.63 -16.54 -26.84
CA ARG A 152 1.16 -17.90 -26.95
C ARG A 152 0.30 -18.91 -26.21
N PHE A 153 0.09 -20.05 -26.84
CA PHE A 153 -0.55 -21.24 -26.26
C PHE A 153 0.48 -22.39 -26.29
N ALA A 154 0.99 -22.77 -25.12
CA ALA A 154 1.97 -23.82 -24.96
C ALA A 154 1.32 -25.22 -25.19
N ASP A 155 2.10 -26.18 -25.64
CA ASP A 155 1.72 -27.59 -25.68
C ASP A 155 1.67 -28.23 -24.29
N ALA A 156 1.31 -29.49 -24.20
CA ALA A 156 1.03 -30.17 -22.94
C ALA A 156 2.24 -30.27 -21.99
N ASP A 157 3.45 -30.31 -22.52
CA ASP A 157 4.69 -30.36 -21.72
C ASP A 157 5.40 -29.00 -21.64
N SER A 158 4.80 -27.94 -22.21
CA SER A 158 5.32 -26.58 -22.26
C SER A 158 6.67 -26.43 -22.97
N SER A 159 7.03 -27.38 -23.84
CA SER A 159 8.28 -27.35 -24.60
C SER A 159 8.19 -26.47 -25.84
N HIS A 160 6.98 -26.35 -26.43
CA HIS A 160 6.69 -25.57 -27.64
C HIS A 160 5.37 -24.81 -27.51
N TYR A 161 5.07 -23.92 -28.44
CA TYR A 161 3.81 -23.16 -28.45
C TYR A 161 3.33 -22.91 -29.90
N VAL A 162 2.05 -22.58 -30.02
CA VAL A 162 1.47 -21.86 -31.16
C VAL A 162 1.07 -20.46 -30.68
N GLY A 163 1.22 -19.44 -31.53
CA GLY A 163 0.94 -18.06 -31.13
C GLY A 163 0.36 -17.22 -32.25
N PHE A 164 -0.23 -16.10 -31.85
CA PHE A 164 -0.65 -15.04 -32.76
C PHE A 164 0.24 -13.83 -32.52
N GLN A 165 0.72 -13.21 -33.61
CA GLN A 165 1.58 -12.06 -33.60
C GLN A 165 1.18 -11.09 -34.70
N ALA A 166 1.25 -9.78 -34.44
CA ALA A 166 1.10 -8.78 -35.48
C ALA A 166 2.34 -8.74 -36.40
N PRO A 167 2.21 -8.47 -37.72
CA PRO A 167 3.37 -8.22 -38.57
C PRO A 167 4.10 -6.96 -38.14
N ALA A 168 5.37 -6.80 -38.59
CA ALA A 168 6.21 -5.66 -38.23
C ALA A 168 5.59 -4.29 -38.62
N THR A 169 4.76 -4.27 -39.66
CA THR A 169 4.07 -3.06 -40.12
C THR A 169 2.64 -3.41 -40.53
N VAL A 170 1.68 -2.66 -39.99
CA VAL A 170 0.27 -2.72 -40.35
C VAL A 170 -0.14 -1.36 -40.89
N SER A 171 -0.65 -1.28 -42.11
CA SER A 171 -1.03 -0.01 -42.76
C SER A 171 -2.31 0.62 -42.16
N SER A 172 -3.20 -0.21 -41.57
CA SER A 172 -4.40 0.20 -40.85
C SER A 172 -4.82 -0.88 -39.88
N SER A 173 -5.50 -0.51 -38.80
CA SER A 173 -6.01 -1.47 -37.81
C SER A 173 -7.00 -2.41 -38.46
N LEU A 174 -6.84 -3.71 -38.18
CA LEU A 174 -7.70 -4.80 -38.69
C LEU A 174 -8.22 -5.60 -37.50
N THR A 175 -9.51 -5.90 -37.52
CA THR A 175 -10.16 -6.77 -36.54
C THR A 175 -10.75 -7.98 -37.25
N TRP A 176 -10.34 -9.17 -36.85
CA TRP A 176 -10.96 -10.41 -37.30
C TRP A 176 -12.10 -10.76 -36.34
N THR A 177 -13.32 -10.77 -36.89
CA THR A 177 -14.50 -11.15 -36.11
C THR A 177 -14.65 -12.67 -36.19
N LEU A 178 -14.65 -13.31 -35.02
CA LEU A 178 -14.92 -14.74 -34.94
C LEU A 178 -16.36 -15.06 -35.37
N PRO A 179 -16.62 -16.22 -35.98
CA PRO A 179 -17.97 -16.66 -36.35
C PRO A 179 -18.89 -16.67 -35.11
N SER A 180 -20.16 -16.32 -35.33
CA SER A 180 -21.18 -16.34 -34.26
C SER A 180 -21.66 -17.74 -33.88
N ALA A 181 -21.32 -18.77 -34.71
CA ALA A 181 -21.67 -20.17 -34.51
C ALA A 181 -20.52 -21.06 -34.97
N ASP A 182 -20.49 -22.29 -34.48
CA ASP A 182 -19.58 -23.31 -34.97
C ASP A 182 -19.85 -23.69 -36.42
N ALA A 183 -18.82 -24.12 -37.16
CA ALA A 183 -18.97 -24.57 -38.54
C ALA A 183 -19.82 -25.83 -38.58
N ALA A 184 -20.82 -25.84 -39.46
CA ALA A 184 -21.74 -26.98 -39.64
C ALA A 184 -21.06 -28.23 -40.24
N VAL A 185 -19.82 -28.09 -40.74
CA VAL A 185 -19.02 -29.17 -41.35
C VAL A 185 -17.54 -29.04 -40.96
N SER A 186 -16.89 -30.15 -40.71
CA SER A 186 -15.45 -30.18 -40.41
C SER A 186 -14.62 -29.73 -41.62
N GLY A 187 -13.53 -29.02 -41.39
CA GLY A 187 -12.58 -28.61 -42.44
C GLY A 187 -12.64 -27.12 -42.80
N TYR A 188 -13.51 -26.32 -42.19
CA TYR A 188 -13.45 -24.85 -42.30
C TYR A 188 -12.35 -24.29 -41.43
N ALA A 189 -11.39 -23.59 -42.03
CA ALA A 189 -10.40 -22.79 -41.34
C ALA A 189 -10.82 -21.34 -41.26
N LEU A 190 -10.28 -20.60 -40.29
CA LEU A 190 -10.34 -19.13 -40.29
C LEU A 190 -9.57 -18.65 -41.54
N VAL A 191 -10.30 -18.19 -42.55
CA VAL A 191 -9.73 -17.58 -43.76
C VAL A 191 -9.95 -16.06 -43.67
N SER A 192 -8.90 -15.29 -43.97
CA SER A 192 -8.93 -13.83 -44.07
C SER A 192 -9.61 -13.38 -45.36
#